data_1f5455cf1a8dce97434eba8cb65af3c5
#
_entry.id   1f5455cf1a8dce97434eba8cb65af3c5
#
_cell.length_a   1.000
_cell.length_b   1.000
_cell.length_c   1.000
_cell.angle_alpha   90.00
_cell.angle_beta   90.00
_cell.angle_gamma   90.00
#
_symmetry.space_group_name_H-M   'P 1'
#
loop_
_entity.id
_entity.type
_entity.pdbx_description
1 polymer ?
#
loop_
_entity_poly.entity_id
_entity_poly.type
_entity_poly.pdbx_seq_one_letter_code
_entity_poly.pdbx_strand_id
1 'polypeptide(L)'
;MSALTPHVGVRTLHDGTDAEPLLIADMSTIGGVFVAADADAAKFPLNVPVSFTTDDAAMVAAAGVAAGNTLAQTIEAISSEGVIARMVAVRVAAGSDATATLANVVGSSGAKTGAWALLEAGSETGDDPDILIAPGFTHNRVSNAANPVATAFDAICERLPTAIAVCDGPGTTNAAASEWAADFADTVNICLIDPPVR
;
A
#
# COMPACT_ATOMS: atom_id res chain seq x y z
N MET A 1 -55.31 13.65 -21.43
CA MET A 1 -54.98 14.66 -20.42
C MET A 1 -55.33 14.12 -19.07
N SER A 2 -54.37 13.71 -18.26
CA SER A 2 -54.61 13.23 -16.89
C SER A 2 -54.79 14.46 -16.00
N ALA A 3 -55.91 14.59 -15.31
CA ALA A 3 -56.18 15.68 -14.39
C ALA A 3 -55.25 15.53 -13.19
N LEU A 4 -54.47 16.58 -12.95
CA LEU A 4 -53.64 16.71 -11.74
C LEU A 4 -54.55 16.90 -10.54
N THR A 5 -54.62 15.92 -9.66
CA THR A 5 -55.28 16.07 -8.36
C THR A 5 -54.54 17.11 -7.53
N PRO A 6 -55.21 18.09 -6.91
CA PRO A 6 -54.59 19.07 -6.05
C PRO A 6 -53.97 18.36 -4.84
N HIS A 7 -52.67 18.56 -4.65
CA HIS A 7 -51.90 17.93 -3.60
C HIS A 7 -51.51 18.98 -2.55
N VAL A 8 -51.87 18.70 -1.29
CA VAL A 8 -51.48 19.52 -0.13
C VAL A 8 -50.34 18.77 0.57
N GLY A 9 -49.13 19.28 0.43
CA GLY A 9 -47.92 18.67 1.03
C GLY A 9 -46.69 18.81 0.14
N VAL A 10 -45.54 18.32 0.63
CA VAL A 10 -44.30 18.27 -0.13
C VAL A 10 -44.33 17.05 -1.05
N ARG A 11 -44.23 17.28 -2.35
CA ARG A 11 -44.08 16.19 -3.34
C ARG A 11 -42.63 16.13 -3.77
N THR A 12 -41.96 15.06 -3.41
CA THR A 12 -40.67 14.68 -4.00
C THR A 12 -40.91 13.94 -5.32
N LEU A 13 -40.49 14.53 -6.42
CA LEU A 13 -40.41 13.85 -7.72
C LEU A 13 -39.02 13.23 -7.78
N HIS A 14 -38.93 11.91 -7.74
CA HIS A 14 -37.72 11.20 -8.15
C HIS A 14 -37.80 11.12 -9.68
N ASP A 15 -37.03 11.97 -10.33
CA ASP A 15 -36.68 11.80 -11.75
C ASP A 15 -35.45 10.85 -11.75
N GLY A 16 -35.62 9.66 -12.33
CA GLY A 16 -34.56 8.66 -12.39
C GLY A 16 -33.33 9.05 -13.23
N THR A 17 -33.32 10.29 -13.76
CA THR A 17 -32.17 10.87 -14.46
C THR A 17 -31.18 11.56 -13.50
N ASP A 18 -31.54 11.78 -12.24
CA ASP A 18 -30.69 12.43 -11.23
C ASP A 18 -29.92 11.42 -10.32
N ALA A 19 -29.90 10.16 -10.69
CA ALA A 19 -29.02 9.22 -10.02
C ALA A 19 -27.59 9.49 -10.49
N GLU A 20 -26.92 10.48 -9.88
CA GLU A 20 -25.46 10.48 -9.92
C GLU A 20 -25.00 9.14 -9.36
N PRO A 21 -24.20 8.37 -10.12
CA PRO A 21 -23.62 7.17 -9.56
C PRO A 21 -22.85 7.59 -8.28
N LEU A 22 -23.19 6.98 -7.14
CA LEU A 22 -22.36 7.09 -5.97
C LEU A 22 -20.98 6.58 -6.41
N LEU A 23 -20.06 7.50 -6.66
CA LEU A 23 -18.65 7.16 -6.76
C LEU A 23 -18.24 6.76 -5.35
N ILE A 24 -18.31 5.46 -5.07
CA ILE A 24 -17.62 4.87 -3.93
C ILE A 24 -16.15 5.14 -4.26
N ALA A 25 -15.49 5.94 -3.43
CA ALA A 25 -14.06 6.12 -3.54
C ALA A 25 -13.44 4.71 -3.52
N ASP A 26 -12.75 4.34 -4.59
CA ASP A 26 -12.08 3.06 -4.70
C ASP A 26 -10.85 3.13 -3.77
N MET A 27 -11.01 2.70 -2.52
CA MET A 27 -9.94 2.62 -1.52
C MET A 27 -9.18 1.29 -1.65
N SER A 28 -8.82 0.90 -2.85
CA SER A 28 -8.29 -0.44 -3.12
C SER A 28 -6.90 -0.44 -3.75
N THR A 29 -6.25 0.72 -3.91
CA THR A 29 -4.90 0.78 -4.47
C THR A 29 -3.85 0.44 -3.42
N ILE A 30 -3.14 -0.67 -3.62
CA ILE A 30 -2.08 -1.12 -2.73
C ILE A 30 -0.76 -0.50 -3.19
N GLY A 31 -0.19 0.39 -2.37
CA GLY A 31 1.14 0.93 -2.55
C GLY A 31 2.18 0.13 -1.76
N GLY A 32 3.22 -0.33 -2.42
CA GLY A 32 4.22 -1.12 -1.71
C GLY A 32 5.65 -0.83 -2.10
N VAL A 33 6.56 -1.10 -1.15
CA VAL A 33 8.00 -1.05 -1.37
C VAL A 33 8.54 -2.47 -1.38
N PHE A 34 9.23 -2.82 -2.47
CA PHE A 34 9.61 -4.19 -2.73
C PHE A 34 11.08 -4.34 -3.09
N VAL A 35 11.69 -5.41 -2.60
CA VAL A 35 13.00 -5.87 -3.04
C VAL A 35 12.78 -6.96 -4.10
N ALA A 36 13.15 -6.67 -5.34
CA ALA A 36 12.96 -7.56 -6.48
C ALA A 36 14.19 -7.47 -7.39
N ALA A 37 15.22 -8.24 -7.06
CA ALA A 37 16.51 -8.16 -7.76
C ALA A 37 16.43 -8.64 -9.21
N ASP A 38 15.56 -9.59 -9.50
CA ASP A 38 15.34 -10.22 -10.80
C ASP A 38 14.19 -9.60 -11.60
N ALA A 39 13.52 -8.58 -11.07
CA ALA A 39 12.50 -7.86 -11.83
C ALA A 39 13.10 -7.10 -13.02
N ASP A 40 12.34 -7.05 -14.12
CA ASP A 40 12.73 -6.30 -15.32
C ASP A 40 12.87 -4.80 -15.00
N ALA A 41 14.08 -4.28 -15.12
CA ALA A 41 14.40 -2.89 -14.82
C ALA A 41 13.72 -1.88 -15.78
N ALA A 42 13.30 -2.30 -16.97
CA ALA A 42 12.57 -1.44 -17.90
C ALA A 42 11.10 -1.28 -17.49
N LYS A 43 10.54 -2.29 -16.83
CA LYS A 43 9.15 -2.26 -16.32
C LYS A 43 9.08 -1.75 -14.89
N PHE A 44 10.05 -2.15 -14.05
CA PHE A 44 10.16 -1.75 -12.66
C PHE A 44 11.50 -1.05 -12.41
N PRO A 45 11.67 0.21 -12.81
CA PRO A 45 12.89 0.97 -12.51
C PRO A 45 13.04 1.17 -11.00
N LEU A 46 14.29 1.35 -10.52
CA LEU A 46 14.55 1.56 -9.09
C LEU A 46 14.01 2.91 -8.61
N ASN A 47 13.32 2.89 -7.47
CA ASN A 47 12.76 4.07 -6.78
C ASN A 47 11.76 4.88 -7.63
N VAL A 48 11.13 4.26 -8.61
CA VAL A 48 10.07 4.88 -9.42
C VAL A 48 8.77 4.11 -9.17
N PRO A 49 7.68 4.79 -8.83
CA PRO A 49 6.37 4.16 -8.70
C PRO A 49 5.87 3.62 -10.05
N VAL A 50 5.36 2.40 -10.05
CA VAL A 50 4.78 1.76 -11.25
C VAL A 50 3.42 1.22 -10.89
N SER A 51 2.37 1.70 -11.56
CA SER A 51 1.01 1.20 -11.39
C SER A 51 0.72 0.06 -12.36
N PHE A 52 0.08 -1.00 -11.86
CA PHE A 52 -0.39 -2.14 -12.63
C PHE A 52 -1.48 -2.89 -11.87
N THR A 53 -2.13 -3.85 -12.53
CA THR A 53 -3.10 -4.77 -11.89
C THR A 53 -2.52 -6.18 -11.83
N THR A 54 -2.89 -6.94 -10.80
CA THR A 54 -2.35 -8.29 -10.56
C THR A 54 -2.77 -9.32 -11.61
N ASP A 55 -3.67 -8.99 -12.52
CA ASP A 55 -4.06 -9.80 -13.69
C ASP A 55 -3.32 -9.42 -14.97
N ASP A 56 -2.48 -8.36 -14.96
CA ASP A 56 -1.61 -8.02 -16.09
C ASP A 56 -0.46 -9.03 -16.20
N ALA A 57 -0.63 -10.04 -17.04
CA ALA A 57 0.34 -11.12 -17.22
C ALA A 57 1.74 -10.63 -17.64
N ALA A 58 1.84 -9.48 -18.36
CA ALA A 58 3.12 -8.93 -18.77
C ALA A 58 3.85 -8.28 -17.60
N MET A 59 3.13 -7.61 -16.70
CA MET A 59 3.70 -7.01 -15.49
C MET A 59 4.03 -8.08 -14.45
N VAL A 60 3.17 -9.08 -14.28
CA VAL A 60 3.42 -10.23 -13.39
C VAL A 60 4.68 -10.99 -13.82
N ALA A 61 4.84 -11.27 -15.11
CA ALA A 61 6.06 -11.91 -15.62
C ALA A 61 7.32 -11.04 -15.42
N ALA A 62 7.18 -9.72 -15.55
CA ALA A 62 8.27 -8.75 -15.35
C ALA A 62 8.67 -8.59 -13.88
N ALA A 63 7.79 -8.92 -12.93
CA ALA A 63 8.07 -8.85 -11.49
C ALA A 63 9.16 -9.85 -11.05
N GLY A 64 9.44 -10.88 -11.85
CA GLY A 64 10.43 -11.91 -11.54
C GLY A 64 9.86 -13.07 -10.73
N VAL A 65 10.71 -14.01 -10.36
CA VAL A 65 10.34 -15.26 -9.64
C VAL A 65 11.38 -15.70 -8.61
N ALA A 66 12.46 -14.93 -8.41
CA ALA A 66 13.55 -15.36 -7.55
C ALA A 66 13.11 -15.49 -6.08
N ALA A 67 13.74 -16.42 -5.37
CA ALA A 67 13.55 -16.54 -3.93
C ALA A 67 13.98 -15.24 -3.23
N GLY A 68 13.12 -14.73 -2.36
CA GLY A 68 13.31 -13.44 -1.66
C GLY A 68 12.86 -12.21 -2.45
N ASN A 69 12.28 -12.40 -3.64
CA ASN A 69 11.59 -11.33 -4.36
C ASN A 69 10.23 -11.05 -3.71
N THR A 70 10.16 -9.95 -2.92
CA THR A 70 8.95 -9.62 -2.17
C THR A 70 7.81 -9.11 -3.07
N LEU A 71 8.12 -8.56 -4.26
CA LEU A 71 7.10 -8.14 -5.23
C LEU A 71 6.34 -9.36 -5.80
N ALA A 72 7.11 -10.34 -6.31
CA ALA A 72 6.52 -11.56 -6.87
C ALA A 72 5.69 -12.34 -5.82
N GLN A 73 6.22 -12.46 -4.59
CA GLN A 73 5.52 -13.10 -3.49
C GLN A 73 4.20 -12.39 -3.13
N THR A 74 4.19 -11.06 -3.14
CA THR A 74 2.97 -10.28 -2.87
C THR A 74 1.93 -10.49 -3.98
N ILE A 75 2.35 -10.45 -5.24
CA ILE A 75 1.44 -10.70 -6.38
C ILE A 75 0.86 -12.12 -6.29
N GLU A 76 1.70 -13.12 -5.98
CA GLU A 76 1.26 -14.51 -5.81
C GLU A 76 0.27 -14.65 -4.66
N ALA A 77 0.54 -14.02 -3.50
CA ALA A 77 -0.34 -14.04 -2.35
C ALA A 77 -1.72 -13.44 -2.68
N ILE A 78 -1.78 -12.26 -3.32
CA ILE A 78 -3.03 -11.63 -3.74
C ILE A 78 -3.78 -12.52 -4.75
N SER A 79 -3.08 -13.06 -5.74
CA SER A 79 -3.68 -13.91 -6.77
C SER A 79 -4.22 -15.23 -6.21
N SER A 80 -3.58 -15.78 -5.17
CA SER A 80 -4.03 -17.02 -4.50
C SER A 80 -5.37 -16.86 -3.79
N GLU A 81 -5.69 -15.64 -3.36
CA GLU A 81 -7.00 -15.30 -2.78
C GLU A 81 -8.09 -15.09 -3.85
N GLY A 82 -7.76 -15.22 -5.13
CA GLY A 82 -8.70 -15.05 -6.25
C GLY A 82 -9.14 -13.61 -6.46
N VAL A 83 -8.35 -12.65 -5.99
CA VAL A 83 -8.64 -11.21 -6.06
C VAL A 83 -7.74 -10.55 -7.11
N ILE A 84 -8.30 -9.62 -7.88
CA ILE A 84 -7.54 -8.71 -8.73
C ILE A 84 -7.38 -7.40 -7.96
N ALA A 85 -6.13 -7.00 -7.72
CA ALA A 85 -5.82 -5.75 -7.04
C ALA A 85 -5.07 -4.80 -7.96
N ARG A 86 -5.31 -3.49 -7.79
CA ARG A 86 -4.48 -2.44 -8.35
C ARG A 86 -3.30 -2.21 -7.41
N MET A 87 -2.11 -2.19 -7.96
CA MET A 87 -0.88 -2.01 -7.20
C MET A 87 -0.05 -0.85 -7.74
N VAL A 88 0.55 -0.10 -6.82
CA VAL A 88 1.63 0.84 -7.10
C VAL A 88 2.89 0.27 -6.44
N ALA A 89 3.80 -0.27 -7.23
CA ALA A 89 5.03 -0.87 -6.74
C ALA A 89 6.22 0.08 -6.87
N VAL A 90 6.96 0.27 -5.79
CA VAL A 90 8.26 0.91 -5.78
C VAL A 90 9.32 -0.17 -5.56
N ARG A 91 10.14 -0.43 -6.58
CA ARG A 91 11.25 -1.37 -6.47
C ARG A 91 12.49 -0.69 -5.90
N VAL A 92 13.11 -1.32 -4.91
CA VAL A 92 14.39 -0.89 -4.34
C VAL A 92 15.47 -1.95 -4.55
N ALA A 93 16.73 -1.51 -4.55
CA ALA A 93 17.85 -2.41 -4.64
C ALA A 93 18.03 -3.18 -3.33
N ALA A 94 18.39 -4.46 -3.41
CA ALA A 94 18.93 -5.16 -2.27
C ALA A 94 20.27 -4.53 -1.86
N GLY A 95 20.48 -4.35 -0.55
CA GLY A 95 21.76 -3.91 -0.01
C GLY A 95 22.75 -5.06 0.13
N SER A 96 23.96 -4.75 0.60
CA SER A 96 24.98 -5.76 0.88
C SER A 96 24.61 -6.67 2.07
N ASP A 97 23.72 -6.21 2.93
CA ASP A 97 23.22 -6.90 4.10
C ASP A 97 21.80 -6.45 4.42
N ALA A 98 21.21 -7.03 5.46
CA ALA A 98 19.84 -6.73 5.89
C ALA A 98 19.66 -5.25 6.30
N THR A 99 20.66 -4.66 6.95
CA THR A 99 20.61 -3.26 7.39
C THR A 99 20.65 -2.31 6.21
N ALA A 100 21.53 -2.55 5.23
CA ALA A 100 21.61 -1.77 4.01
C ALA A 100 20.34 -1.93 3.15
N THR A 101 19.76 -3.14 3.11
CA THR A 101 18.48 -3.39 2.43
C THR A 101 17.35 -2.61 3.11
N LEU A 102 17.27 -2.66 4.44
CA LEU A 102 16.29 -1.89 5.21
C LEU A 102 16.43 -0.38 4.96
N ALA A 103 17.66 0.14 4.92
CA ALA A 103 17.91 1.53 4.59
C ALA A 103 17.42 1.91 3.19
N ASN A 104 17.59 1.02 2.20
CA ASN A 104 17.05 1.22 0.85
C ASN A 104 15.51 1.19 0.81
N VAL A 105 14.88 0.34 1.63
CA VAL A 105 13.41 0.27 1.75
C VAL A 105 12.87 1.55 2.39
N VAL A 106 13.49 2.04 3.46
CA VAL A 106 13.12 3.33 4.09
C VAL A 106 13.34 4.48 3.11
N GLY A 107 14.50 4.51 2.48
CA GLY A 107 14.87 5.55 1.52
C GLY A 107 15.04 6.93 2.13
N SER A 108 14.82 7.96 1.33
CA SER A 108 15.02 9.37 1.70
C SER A 108 13.86 10.24 1.23
N SER A 109 13.32 11.04 2.15
CA SER A 109 12.23 11.99 1.84
C SER A 109 12.68 13.11 0.89
N GLY A 110 13.93 13.55 0.99
CA GLY A 110 14.48 14.60 0.12
C GLY A 110 14.76 14.11 -1.30
N ALA A 111 15.23 12.87 -1.45
CA ALA A 111 15.52 12.26 -2.75
C ALA A 111 14.34 11.49 -3.34
N LYS A 112 13.23 11.36 -2.61
CA LYS A 112 12.04 10.57 -3.01
C LYS A 112 12.41 9.15 -3.41
N THR A 113 13.15 8.46 -2.56
CA THR A 113 13.58 7.08 -2.76
C THR A 113 12.98 6.17 -1.70
N GLY A 114 12.95 4.85 -1.96
CA GLY A 114 12.37 3.88 -1.05
C GLY A 114 10.89 4.14 -0.80
N ALA A 115 10.47 4.06 0.46
CA ALA A 115 9.07 4.31 0.84
C ALA A 115 8.58 5.72 0.43
N TRP A 116 9.46 6.71 0.45
CA TRP A 116 9.10 8.09 0.11
C TRP A 116 8.80 8.31 -1.37
N ALA A 117 9.19 7.37 -2.25
CA ALA A 117 8.81 7.42 -3.65
C ALA A 117 7.29 7.24 -3.84
N LEU A 118 6.58 6.59 -2.89
CA LEU A 118 5.13 6.44 -2.94
C LEU A 118 4.37 7.78 -2.96
N LEU A 119 4.99 8.86 -2.46
CA LEU A 119 4.41 10.21 -2.55
C LEU A 119 4.35 10.76 -3.98
N GLU A 120 5.14 10.21 -4.89
CA GLU A 120 5.12 10.60 -6.31
C GLU A 120 4.17 9.73 -7.15
N ALA A 121 3.51 8.73 -6.52
CA ALA A 121 2.65 7.77 -7.20
C ALA A 121 1.54 8.46 -8.01
N GLY A 122 0.78 9.36 -7.39
CA GLY A 122 -0.29 10.08 -8.06
C GLY A 122 0.20 10.93 -9.24
N SER A 123 1.38 11.55 -9.13
CA SER A 123 1.95 12.38 -10.21
C SER A 123 2.54 11.56 -11.34
N GLU A 124 3.14 10.40 -11.04
CA GLU A 124 3.81 9.55 -12.03
C GLU A 124 2.85 8.56 -12.71
N THR A 125 1.87 8.06 -11.96
CA THR A 125 0.99 6.98 -12.44
C THR A 125 -0.48 7.37 -12.54
N GLY A 126 -0.89 8.44 -11.87
CA GLY A 126 -2.29 8.84 -11.73
C GLY A 126 -3.05 8.08 -10.62
N ASP A 127 -2.38 7.16 -9.92
CA ASP A 127 -2.96 6.35 -8.85
C ASP A 127 -2.29 6.68 -7.51
N ASP A 128 -3.06 7.21 -6.56
CA ASP A 128 -2.60 7.38 -5.18
C ASP A 128 -2.82 6.08 -4.40
N PRO A 129 -1.86 5.62 -3.62
CA PRO A 129 -2.03 4.42 -2.80
C PRO A 129 -2.88 4.70 -1.56
N ASP A 130 -3.81 3.78 -1.27
CA ASP A 130 -4.67 3.82 -0.08
C ASP A 130 -4.17 2.88 1.02
N ILE A 131 -3.49 1.80 0.66
CA ILE A 131 -2.93 0.82 1.59
C ILE A 131 -1.42 0.75 1.36
N LEU A 132 -0.62 1.05 2.38
CA LEU A 132 0.85 0.98 2.27
C LEU A 132 1.36 -0.31 2.90
N ILE A 133 2.24 -1.02 2.17
CA ILE A 133 2.85 -2.26 2.63
C ILE A 133 4.36 -2.31 2.31
N ALA A 134 5.12 -3.00 3.15
CA ALA A 134 6.50 -3.39 2.89
C ALA A 134 6.75 -4.79 3.46
N PRO A 135 6.36 -5.84 2.73
CA PRO A 135 6.39 -7.22 3.23
C PRO A 135 7.79 -7.65 3.66
N GLY A 136 7.88 -8.17 4.91
CA GLY A 136 9.13 -8.62 5.50
C GLY A 136 10.01 -7.54 6.13
N PHE A 137 9.60 -6.25 6.10
CA PHE A 137 10.43 -5.15 6.61
C PHE A 137 9.82 -4.39 7.79
N THR A 138 8.57 -4.67 8.18
CA THR A 138 7.85 -3.94 9.23
C THR A 138 7.81 -4.67 10.57
N HIS A 139 8.09 -5.97 10.60
CA HIS A 139 7.83 -6.86 11.74
C HIS A 139 8.77 -6.68 12.95
N ASN A 140 9.94 -6.09 12.76
CA ASN A 140 10.96 -6.01 13.82
C ASN A 140 11.17 -4.57 14.32
N ARG A 141 11.33 -4.43 15.63
CA ARG A 141 11.91 -3.24 16.24
C ARG A 141 13.42 -3.24 16.01
N VAL A 142 13.98 -2.11 15.60
CA VAL A 142 15.42 -1.98 15.32
C VAL A 142 16.11 -1.34 16.53
N SER A 143 17.04 -2.04 17.17
CA SER A 143 17.76 -1.55 18.36
C SER A 143 16.81 -1.10 19.49
N ASN A 144 15.71 -1.82 19.71
CA ASN A 144 14.65 -1.48 20.69
C ASN A 144 13.96 -0.14 20.43
N ALA A 145 14.02 0.37 19.22
CA ALA A 145 13.30 1.57 18.77
C ALA A 145 12.23 1.17 17.74
N ALA A 146 11.32 2.09 17.46
CA ALA A 146 10.28 1.95 16.46
C ALA A 146 10.84 1.48 15.11
N ASN A 147 10.07 0.65 14.40
CA ASN A 147 10.47 0.18 13.08
C ASN A 147 10.61 1.38 12.11
N PRO A 148 11.75 1.56 11.44
CA PRO A 148 11.99 2.73 10.61
C PRO A 148 11.12 2.78 9.35
N VAL A 149 10.67 1.63 8.82
CA VAL A 149 9.76 1.57 7.68
C VAL A 149 8.37 2.01 8.11
N ALA A 150 7.87 1.50 9.24
CA ALA A 150 6.57 1.90 9.79
C ALA A 150 6.57 3.39 10.16
N THR A 151 7.67 3.92 10.71
CA THR A 151 7.83 5.36 10.98
C THR A 151 7.80 6.19 9.69
N ALA A 152 8.41 5.71 8.61
CA ALA A 152 8.33 6.38 7.31
C ALA A 152 6.92 6.34 6.74
N PHE A 153 6.23 5.22 6.86
CA PHE A 153 4.84 5.07 6.42
C PHE A 153 3.88 5.99 7.19
N ASP A 154 4.04 6.12 8.50
CA ASP A 154 3.24 7.06 9.30
C ASP A 154 3.36 8.49 8.75
N ALA A 155 4.60 8.96 8.54
CA ALA A 155 4.86 10.28 7.98
C ALA A 155 4.41 10.44 6.51
N ILE A 156 4.31 9.35 5.74
CA ILE A 156 3.76 9.34 4.38
C ILE A 156 2.23 9.42 4.43
N CYS A 157 1.57 8.66 5.31
CA CYS A 157 0.13 8.70 5.50
C CYS A 157 -0.35 10.09 5.97
N GLU A 158 0.43 10.84 6.76
CA GLU A 158 0.12 12.24 7.07
C GLU A 158 0.00 13.13 5.83
N ARG A 159 0.65 12.75 4.72
CA ARG A 159 0.62 13.48 3.43
C ARG A 159 -0.36 12.89 2.42
N LEU A 160 -0.74 11.64 2.62
CA LEU A 160 -1.75 10.91 1.85
C LEU A 160 -2.94 10.62 2.78
N PRO A 161 -3.89 11.54 2.94
CA PRO A 161 -4.88 11.49 4.02
C PRO A 161 -5.89 10.33 3.90
N THR A 162 -5.92 9.64 2.76
CA THR A 162 -6.72 8.42 2.56
C THR A 162 -5.95 7.14 2.83
N ALA A 163 -4.62 7.23 2.95
CA ALA A 163 -3.75 6.07 3.09
C ALA A 163 -3.66 5.57 4.54
N ILE A 164 -3.59 4.25 4.68
CA ILE A 164 -3.28 3.56 5.93
C ILE A 164 -2.13 2.57 5.68
N ALA A 165 -1.19 2.48 6.61
CA ALA A 165 -0.12 1.50 6.52
C ALA A 165 -0.49 0.22 7.24
N VAL A 166 -0.36 -0.91 6.56
CA VAL A 166 -0.53 -2.25 7.13
C VAL A 166 0.85 -2.83 7.39
N CYS A 167 1.14 -3.06 8.66
CA CYS A 167 2.45 -3.51 9.12
C CYS A 167 2.34 -4.87 9.80
N ASP A 168 3.31 -5.74 9.51
CA ASP A 168 3.44 -7.01 10.20
C ASP A 168 3.99 -6.79 11.61
N GLY A 169 3.43 -7.51 12.58
CA GLY A 169 3.95 -7.61 13.92
C GLY A 169 5.10 -8.62 14.04
N PRO A 170 5.76 -8.69 15.20
CA PRO A 170 6.92 -9.57 15.41
C PRO A 170 6.57 -11.07 15.37
N GLY A 171 5.32 -11.46 15.59
CA GLY A 171 4.86 -12.87 15.54
C GLY A 171 5.54 -13.80 16.53
N THR A 172 6.10 -13.28 17.61
CA THR A 172 6.86 -14.06 18.59
C THR A 172 6.16 -14.22 19.94
N THR A 173 5.88 -13.11 20.61
CA THR A 173 5.19 -13.07 21.91
C THR A 173 4.24 -11.89 21.99
N ASN A 174 3.19 -11.99 22.83
CA ASN A 174 2.29 -10.87 23.09
C ASN A 174 3.03 -9.63 23.65
N ALA A 175 4.10 -9.85 24.43
CA ALA A 175 4.90 -8.76 24.96
C ALA A 175 5.61 -7.98 23.82
N ALA A 176 6.24 -8.69 22.89
CA ALA A 176 6.90 -8.09 21.74
C ALA A 176 5.90 -7.33 20.83
N ALA A 177 4.72 -7.91 20.61
CA ALA A 177 3.65 -7.25 19.85
C ALA A 177 3.17 -5.97 20.55
N SER A 178 3.01 -6.03 21.90
CA SER A 178 2.61 -4.86 22.70
C SER A 178 3.68 -3.76 22.70
N GLU A 179 4.95 -4.10 22.76
CA GLU A 179 6.05 -3.15 22.65
C GLU A 179 6.12 -2.49 21.28
N TRP A 180 5.90 -3.29 20.21
CA TRP A 180 5.83 -2.76 18.85
C TRP A 180 4.64 -1.80 18.71
N ALA A 181 3.47 -2.19 19.17
CA ALA A 181 2.26 -1.36 19.12
C ALA A 181 2.41 -0.06 19.95
N ALA A 182 3.13 -0.12 21.08
CA ALA A 182 3.37 1.06 21.93
C ALA A 182 4.22 2.13 21.23
N ASP A 183 5.10 1.75 20.30
CA ASP A 183 5.90 2.70 19.52
C ASP A 183 5.03 3.59 18.60
N PHE A 184 3.80 3.17 18.29
CA PHE A 184 2.86 3.86 17.40
C PHE A 184 1.51 4.17 18.07
N ALA A 185 1.48 4.25 19.40
CA ALA A 185 0.25 4.47 20.17
C ALA A 185 -0.43 5.83 19.89
N ASP A 186 0.33 6.81 19.43
CA ASP A 186 -0.16 8.17 19.18
C ASP A 186 -0.59 8.41 17.72
N THR A 187 -0.48 7.39 16.84
CA THR A 187 -0.89 7.49 15.44
C THR A 187 -2.15 6.67 15.14
N VAL A 188 -2.92 7.12 14.14
CA VAL A 188 -4.07 6.40 13.60
C VAL A 188 -3.78 5.79 12.22
N ASN A 189 -2.58 6.03 11.70
CA ASN A 189 -2.21 5.68 10.33
C ASN A 189 -1.64 4.26 10.21
N ILE A 190 -1.30 3.61 11.34
CA ILE A 190 -0.66 2.29 11.36
C ILE A 190 -1.66 1.23 11.83
N CYS A 191 -1.86 0.23 10.99
CA CYS A 191 -2.57 -1.00 11.33
C CYS A 191 -1.58 -2.14 11.53
N LEU A 192 -1.47 -2.66 12.77
CA LEU A 192 -0.61 -3.78 13.11
C LEU A 192 -1.37 -5.11 12.93
N ILE A 193 -0.77 -6.06 12.25
CA ILE A 193 -1.25 -7.44 12.14
C ILE A 193 -0.23 -8.35 12.83
N ASP A 194 -0.64 -9.01 13.93
CA ASP A 194 0.19 -9.98 14.66
C ASP A 194 -0.64 -11.22 15.00
N PRO A 195 -0.19 -12.44 14.66
CA PRO A 195 1.04 -12.77 13.94
C PRO A 195 1.04 -12.27 12.48
N PRO A 196 2.24 -12.11 11.88
CA PRO A 196 2.34 -11.66 10.50
C PRO A 196 1.67 -12.65 9.56
N VAL A 197 1.07 -12.13 8.49
CA VAL A 197 0.50 -12.95 7.41
C VAL A 197 1.65 -13.63 6.66
N ARG A 198 1.58 -14.96 6.48
CA ARG A 198 2.61 -15.77 5.84
C ARG A 198 2.04 -16.54 4.65
#